data_2d297db64efc1a679aa35aa851cc825d
#
_entry.id   2d297db64efc1a679aa35aa851cc825d
#
_cell.length_a   1.000
_cell.length_b   1.000
_cell.length_c   1.000
_cell.angle_alpha   90.00
_cell.angle_beta   90.00
_cell.angle_gamma   90.00
#
_symmetry.space_group_name_H-M   'P 1'
#
loop_
_entity.id
_entity.type
_entity.pdbx_description
1 polymer ?
#
loop_
_entity_poly.entity_id
_entity_poly.type
_entity_poly.pdbx_seq_one_letter_code
_entity_poly.pdbx_strand_id
1 'polypeptide(L)'
;MPCHLSPPYRCAMESREQPEDVVSSARLETFADGVFAIAITLLVLEIRIPDPGENVSRALVDLWPSFLAYVTSFLTIGTIWTDHHRLFTVIRGTTHGFLFVNILLLMPIAFLPYPTAVVARHWFEGKDQVVPAMLLYGGTIALVAIMFRVMWLYASSRGLLVAEAASSRAVRRRGELIYRLAPLIYVLGAAASVIDPILSLIVFLGLAVYWLSPSRRGANSSRP
;
A
#
# COMPACT_ATOMS: atom_id res chain seq x y z
N MET A 1 49.75 -25.02 -51.69
CA MET A 1 48.53 -25.57 -51.07
C MET A 1 48.06 -24.55 -50.01
N PRO A 2 47.02 -23.80 -50.21
CA PRO A 2 46.47 -22.90 -49.22
C PRO A 2 45.40 -23.59 -48.36
N CYS A 3 45.59 -23.53 -47.03
CA CYS A 3 44.59 -23.91 -46.03
C CYS A 3 43.40 -23.01 -46.11
N HIS A 4 42.22 -23.57 -46.46
CA HIS A 4 40.92 -22.96 -46.23
C HIS A 4 40.60 -23.01 -44.74
N LEU A 5 40.79 -21.90 -44.01
CA LEU A 5 40.19 -21.71 -42.71
C LEU A 5 38.79 -21.18 -42.89
N SER A 6 37.82 -22.00 -42.51
CA SER A 6 36.40 -21.62 -42.35
C SER A 6 36.22 -20.46 -41.38
N PRO A 7 35.19 -19.59 -41.59
CA PRO A 7 35.01 -18.38 -40.81
C PRO A 7 34.70 -18.72 -39.36
N PRO A 8 35.23 -17.88 -38.41
CA PRO A 8 34.97 -18.06 -37.00
C PRO A 8 33.48 -17.89 -36.72
N TYR A 9 33.01 -18.75 -35.83
CA TYR A 9 31.72 -18.66 -35.18
C TYR A 9 31.41 -17.22 -34.82
N ARG A 10 30.52 -16.60 -35.56
CA ARG A 10 29.86 -15.38 -35.13
C ARG A 10 28.99 -15.83 -33.96
N CYS A 11 29.53 -15.78 -32.74
CA CYS A 11 28.73 -15.71 -31.54
C CYS A 11 27.78 -14.53 -31.77
N ALA A 12 26.58 -14.82 -32.19
CA ALA A 12 25.46 -13.94 -32.03
C ALA A 12 25.30 -13.82 -30.51
N MET A 13 26.10 -12.96 -29.88
CA MET A 13 25.59 -12.19 -28.76
C MET A 13 24.41 -11.43 -29.33
N GLU A 14 23.26 -12.07 -29.35
CA GLU A 14 22.01 -11.37 -29.17
C GLU A 14 22.15 -10.69 -27.81
N SER A 15 22.79 -9.55 -27.78
CA SER A 15 22.54 -8.51 -26.80
C SER A 15 21.02 -8.31 -26.93
N ARG A 16 20.25 -9.00 -26.08
CA ARG A 16 18.92 -8.57 -25.74
C ARG A 16 19.14 -7.13 -25.30
N GLU A 17 18.85 -6.21 -26.20
CA GLU A 17 18.69 -4.80 -25.88
C GLU A 17 17.65 -4.75 -24.76
N GLN A 18 18.14 -4.76 -23.54
CA GLN A 18 17.33 -4.29 -22.43
C GLN A 18 17.02 -2.85 -22.79
N PRO A 19 15.73 -2.46 -22.87
CA PRO A 19 15.42 -1.06 -23.13
C PRO A 19 16.26 -0.25 -22.17
N GLU A 20 17.07 0.67 -22.68
CA GLU A 20 18.09 1.45 -21.93
C GLU A 20 17.52 2.19 -20.72
N ASP A 21 16.17 2.21 -20.56
CA ASP A 21 15.44 2.92 -19.51
C ASP A 21 15.02 2.06 -18.31
N VAL A 22 15.31 0.75 -18.29
CA VAL A 22 14.87 -0.13 -17.18
C VAL A 22 15.96 -0.27 -16.13
N VAL A 23 15.73 0.35 -14.97
CA VAL A 23 16.63 0.35 -13.80
C VAL A 23 16.17 -0.66 -12.75
N SER A 24 17.09 -1.17 -11.93
CA SER A 24 16.76 -2.06 -10.81
C SER A 24 15.77 -1.42 -9.83
N SER A 25 14.74 -2.18 -9.42
CA SER A 25 13.72 -1.73 -8.44
C SER A 25 14.25 -1.59 -7.01
N ALA A 26 15.38 -2.24 -6.67
CA ALA A 26 15.87 -2.37 -5.30
C ALA A 26 16.03 -1.03 -4.54
N ARG A 27 16.57 0.01 -5.20
CA ARG A 27 16.73 1.33 -4.57
C ARG A 27 15.37 2.01 -4.31
N LEU A 28 14.40 1.78 -5.19
CA LEU A 28 13.06 2.32 -5.07
C LEU A 28 12.30 1.63 -3.93
N GLU A 29 12.45 0.32 -3.81
CA GLU A 29 11.89 -0.48 -2.71
C GLU A 29 12.46 -0.02 -1.37
N THR A 30 13.80 0.11 -1.26
CA THR A 30 14.46 0.61 -0.04
C THR A 30 13.98 2.01 0.36
N PHE A 31 13.81 2.92 -0.61
CA PHE A 31 13.27 4.25 -0.35
C PHE A 31 11.82 4.18 0.15
N ALA A 32 10.98 3.37 -0.50
CA ALA A 32 9.61 3.16 -0.09
C ALA A 32 9.50 2.57 1.32
N ASP A 33 10.31 1.55 1.64
CA ASP A 33 10.37 0.94 2.98
C ASP A 33 10.70 1.98 4.06
N GLY A 34 11.63 2.91 3.77
CA GLY A 34 11.93 4.04 4.65
C GLY A 34 10.72 4.93 4.90
N VAL A 35 9.94 5.26 3.87
CA VAL A 35 8.72 6.08 4.01
C VAL A 35 7.66 5.35 4.82
N PHE A 36 7.44 4.05 4.57
CA PHE A 36 6.52 3.22 5.36
C PHE A 36 6.92 3.17 6.84
N ALA A 37 8.21 2.95 7.13
CA ALA A 37 8.72 2.89 8.50
C ALA A 37 8.50 4.21 9.23
N ILE A 38 8.76 5.34 8.59
CA ILE A 38 8.53 6.67 9.17
C ILE A 38 7.02 6.90 9.39
N ALA A 39 6.17 6.62 8.41
CA ALA A 39 4.73 6.80 8.54
C ALA A 39 4.15 5.99 9.73
N ILE A 40 4.55 4.74 9.90
CA ILE A 40 4.12 3.89 11.03
C ILE A 40 4.59 4.45 12.37
N THR A 41 5.84 4.92 12.45
CA THR A 41 6.40 5.42 13.72
C THR A 41 5.82 6.77 14.12
N LEU A 42 5.44 7.62 13.17
CA LEU A 42 4.79 8.90 13.45
C LEU A 42 3.40 8.73 14.08
N LEU A 43 2.71 7.62 13.83
CA LEU A 43 1.38 7.37 14.41
C LEU A 43 1.36 7.45 15.95
N VAL A 44 2.43 7.00 16.63
CA VAL A 44 2.45 7.02 18.08
C VAL A 44 2.52 8.44 18.66
N LEU A 45 3.09 9.38 17.91
CA LEU A 45 3.20 10.77 18.31
C LEU A 45 1.84 11.52 18.32
N GLU A 46 0.83 10.94 17.64
CA GLU A 46 -0.52 11.48 17.58
C GLU A 46 -1.36 11.13 18.83
N ILE A 47 -0.86 10.25 19.70
CA ILE A 47 -1.51 9.91 20.97
C ILE A 47 -1.13 10.99 21.98
N ARG A 48 -2.13 11.71 22.49
CA ARG A 48 -1.93 12.76 23.50
C ARG A 48 -1.28 12.20 24.77
N ILE A 49 -0.30 12.90 25.29
CA ILE A 49 0.25 12.64 26.63
C ILE A 49 -0.64 13.36 27.65
N PRO A 50 -1.09 12.70 28.74
CA PRO A 50 -1.83 13.35 29.82
C PRO A 50 -1.06 14.55 30.40
N ASP A 51 -1.79 15.64 30.72
CA ASP A 51 -1.17 16.84 31.26
C ASP A 51 -0.71 16.65 32.72
N PRO A 52 0.31 17.40 33.19
CA PRO A 52 0.72 17.37 34.57
C PRO A 52 -0.44 17.74 35.50
N GLY A 53 -0.76 16.85 36.47
CA GLY A 53 -1.88 17.05 37.39
C GLY A 53 -3.18 16.33 37.00
N GLU A 54 -3.31 15.83 35.77
CA GLU A 54 -4.40 14.93 35.43
C GLU A 54 -4.25 13.57 36.13
N ASN A 55 -5.39 12.92 36.39
CA ASN A 55 -5.37 11.52 36.83
C ASN A 55 -4.99 10.62 35.65
N VAL A 56 -3.75 10.13 35.62
CA VAL A 56 -3.18 9.38 34.51
C VAL A 56 -4.01 8.14 34.17
N SER A 57 -4.50 7.41 35.17
CA SER A 57 -5.30 6.19 34.94
C SER A 57 -6.61 6.50 34.20
N ARG A 58 -7.27 7.59 34.58
CA ARG A 58 -8.52 8.03 33.93
C ARG A 58 -8.23 8.57 32.52
N ALA A 59 -7.21 9.40 32.38
CA ALA A 59 -6.82 9.97 31.10
C ALA A 59 -6.45 8.87 30.07
N LEU A 60 -5.73 7.82 30.49
CA LEU A 60 -5.41 6.68 29.60
C LEU A 60 -6.65 5.91 29.17
N VAL A 61 -7.66 5.75 30.06
CA VAL A 61 -8.94 5.13 29.67
C VAL A 61 -9.69 6.01 28.67
N ASP A 62 -9.73 7.33 28.89
CA ASP A 62 -10.41 8.28 28.02
C ASP A 62 -9.74 8.38 26.62
N LEU A 63 -8.46 8.02 26.51
CA LEU A 63 -7.70 7.97 25.26
C LEU A 63 -7.93 6.71 24.41
N TRP A 64 -8.87 5.81 24.78
CA TRP A 64 -9.13 4.59 24.01
C TRP A 64 -9.38 4.81 22.49
N PRO A 65 -10.04 5.93 22.03
CA PRO A 65 -10.21 6.14 20.61
C PRO A 65 -8.88 6.39 19.89
N SER A 66 -7.96 7.13 20.56
CA SER A 66 -6.62 7.38 20.02
C SER A 66 -5.82 6.09 19.87
N PHE A 67 -5.87 5.19 20.87
CA PHE A 67 -5.24 3.89 20.78
C PHE A 67 -5.85 3.02 19.68
N LEU A 68 -7.18 3.04 19.55
CA LEU A 68 -7.85 2.24 18.52
C LEU A 68 -7.58 2.79 17.12
N ALA A 69 -7.57 4.10 16.93
CA ALA A 69 -7.18 4.75 15.68
C ALA A 69 -5.72 4.44 15.33
N TYR A 70 -4.81 4.48 16.32
CA TYR A 70 -3.41 4.08 16.17
C TYR A 70 -3.28 2.64 15.67
N VAL A 71 -3.90 1.68 16.37
CA VAL A 71 -3.82 0.25 15.99
C VAL A 71 -4.40 0.02 14.59
N THR A 72 -5.55 0.62 14.29
CA THR A 72 -6.18 0.51 12.98
C THR A 72 -5.27 1.04 11.88
N SER A 73 -4.68 2.21 12.06
CA SER A 73 -3.79 2.84 11.08
C SER A 73 -2.47 2.11 10.94
N PHE A 74 -1.90 1.61 12.05
CA PHE A 74 -0.70 0.79 12.03
C PHE A 74 -0.90 -0.49 11.18
N LEU A 75 -1.98 -1.22 11.44
CA LEU A 75 -2.32 -2.42 10.66
C LEU A 75 -2.64 -2.08 9.20
N THR A 76 -3.30 -0.95 8.94
CA THR A 76 -3.59 -0.48 7.59
C THR A 76 -2.31 -0.18 6.82
N ILE A 77 -1.38 0.60 7.39
CA ILE A 77 -0.09 0.89 6.74
C ILE A 77 0.72 -0.39 6.55
N GLY A 78 0.74 -1.30 7.53
CA GLY A 78 1.38 -2.61 7.41
C GLY A 78 0.81 -3.47 6.27
N THR A 79 -0.51 -3.41 6.07
CA THR A 79 -1.20 -4.07 4.95
C THR A 79 -0.78 -3.45 3.61
N ILE A 80 -0.77 -2.13 3.52
CA ILE A 80 -0.36 -1.37 2.35
C ILE A 80 1.09 -1.70 1.98
N TRP A 81 1.99 -1.76 2.98
CA TRP A 81 3.38 -2.17 2.79
C TRP A 81 3.49 -3.60 2.24
N THR A 82 2.72 -4.53 2.79
CA THR A 82 2.70 -5.92 2.31
C THR A 82 2.25 -6.00 0.85
N ASP A 83 1.25 -5.22 0.45
CA ASP A 83 0.77 -5.18 -0.93
C ASP A 83 1.76 -4.47 -1.87
N HIS A 84 2.46 -3.43 -1.39
CA HIS A 84 3.56 -2.80 -2.11
C HIS A 84 4.68 -3.80 -2.39
N HIS A 85 5.17 -4.50 -1.37
CA HIS A 85 6.18 -5.54 -1.51
C HIS A 85 5.75 -6.62 -2.53
N ARG A 86 4.50 -7.11 -2.45
CA ARG A 86 3.97 -8.08 -3.42
C ARG A 86 3.91 -7.55 -4.84
N LEU A 87 3.59 -6.28 -5.02
CA LEU A 87 3.58 -5.68 -6.36
C LEU A 87 4.99 -5.69 -6.95
N PHE A 88 6.01 -5.36 -6.15
CA PHE A 88 7.39 -5.36 -6.61
C PHE A 88 7.93 -6.76 -6.92
N THR A 89 7.45 -7.83 -6.28
CA THR A 89 7.86 -9.20 -6.64
C THR A 89 7.44 -9.62 -8.06
N VAL A 90 6.45 -8.96 -8.65
CA VAL A 90 5.99 -9.22 -10.02
C VAL A 90 6.50 -8.20 -11.04
N ILE A 91 7.34 -7.25 -10.63
CA ILE A 91 7.93 -6.21 -11.48
C ILE A 91 9.40 -6.56 -11.75
N ARG A 92 9.79 -6.63 -13.03
CA ARG A 92 11.16 -6.97 -13.45
C ARG A 92 12.14 -5.79 -13.37
N GLY A 93 11.63 -4.56 -13.33
CA GLY A 93 12.41 -3.33 -13.30
C GLY A 93 11.54 -2.10 -13.41
N THR A 94 12.15 -0.93 -13.27
CA THR A 94 11.46 0.35 -13.17
C THR A 94 11.91 1.33 -14.25
N THR A 95 11.01 2.23 -14.63
CA THR A 95 11.27 3.37 -15.54
C THR A 95 11.10 4.67 -14.75
N HIS A 96 11.57 5.79 -15.29
CA HIS A 96 11.35 7.11 -14.67
C HIS A 96 9.87 7.41 -14.39
N GLY A 97 8.97 7.06 -15.30
CA GLY A 97 7.53 7.23 -15.07
C GLY A 97 7.00 6.34 -13.94
N PHE A 98 7.52 5.12 -13.79
CA PHE A 98 7.14 4.24 -12.67
C PHE A 98 7.67 4.78 -11.32
N LEU A 99 8.89 5.35 -11.29
CA LEU A 99 9.42 6.04 -10.12
C LEU A 99 8.50 7.19 -9.68
N PHE A 100 8.04 8.00 -10.64
CA PHE A 100 7.13 9.11 -10.36
C PHE A 100 5.79 8.64 -9.80
N VAL A 101 5.19 7.60 -10.40
CA VAL A 101 3.93 7.00 -9.89
C VAL A 101 4.12 6.45 -8.48
N ASN A 102 5.27 5.83 -8.18
CA ASN A 102 5.57 5.36 -6.83
C ASN A 102 5.68 6.51 -5.81
N ILE A 103 6.32 7.63 -6.17
CA ILE A 103 6.37 8.82 -5.30
C ILE A 103 4.96 9.34 -5.02
N LEU A 104 4.10 9.39 -6.03
CA LEU A 104 2.69 9.79 -5.85
C LEU A 104 1.91 8.82 -4.96
N LEU A 105 2.23 7.53 -4.97
CA LEU A 105 1.67 6.54 -4.04
C LEU A 105 2.15 6.78 -2.60
N LEU A 106 3.43 7.08 -2.42
CA LEU A 106 4.02 7.27 -1.08
C LEU A 106 3.51 8.55 -0.38
N MET A 107 3.11 9.57 -1.15
CA MET A 107 2.62 10.83 -0.60
C MET A 107 1.38 10.67 0.32
N PRO A 108 0.26 10.04 -0.10
CA PRO A 108 -0.87 9.82 0.78
C PRO A 108 -0.56 8.82 1.91
N ILE A 109 0.41 7.91 1.74
CA ILE A 109 0.84 7.00 2.82
C ILE A 109 1.55 7.78 3.92
N ALA A 110 2.48 8.66 3.57
CA ALA A 110 3.16 9.55 4.53
C ALA A 110 2.20 10.53 5.22
N PHE A 111 1.06 10.84 4.59
CA PHE A 111 0.03 11.72 5.14
C PHE A 111 -0.91 11.00 6.13
N LEU A 112 -0.98 9.66 6.13
CA LEU A 112 -1.94 8.89 6.97
C LEU A 112 -1.90 9.22 8.48
N PRO A 113 -0.76 9.52 9.11
CA PRO A 113 -0.75 9.92 10.53
C PRO A 113 -1.67 11.12 10.81
N TYR A 114 -1.71 12.11 9.92
CA TYR A 114 -2.54 13.29 10.12
C TYR A 114 -4.05 12.99 10.21
N PRO A 115 -4.72 12.33 9.23
CA PRO A 115 -6.13 11.98 9.38
C PRO A 115 -6.39 11.03 10.56
N THR A 116 -5.43 10.19 10.95
CA THR A 116 -5.52 9.36 12.15
C THR A 116 -5.66 10.22 13.40
N ALA A 117 -4.81 11.25 13.54
CA ALA A 117 -4.88 12.22 14.63
C ALA A 117 -6.20 12.99 14.63
N VAL A 118 -6.68 13.42 13.45
CA VAL A 118 -7.95 14.13 13.32
C VAL A 118 -9.12 13.28 13.81
N VAL A 119 -9.19 12.00 13.43
CA VAL A 119 -10.20 11.05 13.92
C VAL A 119 -10.11 10.89 15.43
N ALA A 120 -8.91 10.64 15.97
CA ALA A 120 -8.68 10.43 17.40
C ALA A 120 -9.10 11.65 18.23
N ARG A 121 -8.78 12.86 17.76
CA ARG A 121 -9.03 14.12 18.47
C ARG A 121 -10.51 14.48 18.52
N HIS A 122 -11.25 14.28 17.43
CA HIS A 122 -12.65 14.70 17.30
C HIS A 122 -13.66 13.59 17.63
N TRP A 123 -13.21 12.47 18.18
CA TRP A 123 -14.07 11.30 18.41
C TRP A 123 -15.27 11.58 19.30
N PHE A 124 -15.12 12.37 20.34
CA PHE A 124 -16.15 12.70 21.31
C PHE A 124 -16.90 14.03 21.03
N GLU A 125 -16.54 14.75 19.98
CA GLU A 125 -17.12 16.06 19.66
C GLU A 125 -18.45 16.00 18.90
N GLY A 126 -18.97 14.77 18.67
CA GLY A 126 -20.22 14.53 17.96
C GLY A 126 -20.05 14.23 16.47
N LYS A 127 -21.14 13.82 15.85
CA LYS A 127 -21.14 13.35 14.44
C LYS A 127 -20.66 14.44 13.47
N ASP A 128 -20.98 15.69 13.72
CA ASP A 128 -20.62 16.81 12.86
C ASP A 128 -19.09 16.99 12.73
N GLN A 129 -18.33 16.53 13.71
CA GLN A 129 -16.87 16.61 13.72
C GLN A 129 -16.22 15.28 13.33
N VAL A 130 -16.70 14.15 13.85
CA VAL A 130 -16.07 12.86 13.60
C VAL A 130 -16.33 12.33 12.18
N VAL A 131 -17.48 12.64 11.57
CA VAL A 131 -17.81 12.18 10.21
C VAL A 131 -16.85 12.78 9.18
N PRO A 132 -16.61 14.11 9.11
CA PRO A 132 -15.59 14.66 8.22
C PRO A 132 -14.19 14.08 8.46
N ALA A 133 -13.81 13.82 9.73
CA ALA A 133 -12.54 13.20 10.07
C ALA A 133 -12.42 11.77 9.49
N MET A 134 -13.48 10.96 9.61
CA MET A 134 -13.54 9.61 9.05
C MET A 134 -13.56 9.62 7.52
N LEU A 135 -14.22 10.59 6.89
CA LEU A 135 -14.20 10.78 5.44
C LEU A 135 -12.80 11.17 4.94
N LEU A 136 -12.10 12.02 5.67
CA LEU A 136 -10.71 12.37 5.37
C LEU A 136 -9.80 11.14 5.46
N TYR A 137 -9.92 10.36 6.53
CA TYR A 137 -9.16 9.13 6.75
C TYR A 137 -9.42 8.11 5.64
N GLY A 138 -10.68 7.76 5.42
CA GLY A 138 -11.06 6.78 4.41
C GLY A 138 -10.80 7.27 2.98
N GLY A 139 -10.95 8.58 2.71
CA GLY A 139 -10.58 9.20 1.44
C GLY A 139 -9.08 9.10 1.16
N THR A 140 -8.25 9.26 2.19
CA THR A 140 -6.79 9.09 2.08
C THR A 140 -6.44 7.64 1.72
N ILE A 141 -7.05 6.64 2.37
CA ILE A 141 -6.81 5.24 2.05
C ILE A 141 -7.36 4.88 0.65
N ALA A 142 -8.52 5.43 0.27
CA ALA A 142 -9.06 5.25 -1.06
C ALA A 142 -8.11 5.82 -2.14
N LEU A 143 -7.48 6.97 -1.86
CA LEU A 143 -6.45 7.54 -2.75
C LEU A 143 -5.23 6.63 -2.86
N VAL A 144 -4.75 6.05 -1.76
CA VAL A 144 -3.70 5.01 -1.80
C VAL A 144 -4.10 3.85 -2.71
N ALA A 145 -5.32 3.34 -2.56
CA ALA A 145 -5.82 2.24 -3.38
C ALA A 145 -5.93 2.63 -4.88
N ILE A 146 -6.31 3.87 -5.19
CA ILE A 146 -6.30 4.41 -6.55
C ILE A 146 -4.86 4.46 -7.10
N MET A 147 -3.90 4.91 -6.31
CA MET A 147 -2.49 4.97 -6.74
C MET A 147 -1.92 3.56 -7.00
N PHE A 148 -2.27 2.54 -6.19
CA PHE A 148 -1.93 1.15 -6.51
C PHE A 148 -2.51 0.68 -7.84
N ARG A 149 -3.76 1.05 -8.13
CA ARG A 149 -4.36 0.75 -9.43
C ARG A 149 -3.61 1.43 -10.58
N VAL A 150 -3.28 2.72 -10.44
CA VAL A 150 -2.48 3.45 -11.44
C VAL A 150 -1.13 2.78 -11.66
N MET A 151 -0.46 2.39 -10.58
CA MET A 151 0.84 1.71 -10.62
C MET A 151 0.75 0.35 -11.32
N TRP A 152 -0.29 -0.45 -11.03
CA TRP A 152 -0.56 -1.71 -11.72
C TRP A 152 -0.82 -1.52 -13.22
N LEU A 153 -1.67 -0.55 -13.58
CA LEU A 153 -1.99 -0.26 -14.97
C LEU A 153 -0.75 0.23 -15.74
N TYR A 154 0.06 1.08 -15.12
CA TYR A 154 1.30 1.56 -15.70
C TYR A 154 2.29 0.40 -15.94
N ALA A 155 2.52 -0.43 -14.92
CA ALA A 155 3.41 -1.58 -15.04
C ALA A 155 2.95 -2.56 -16.13
N SER A 156 1.64 -2.82 -16.20
CA SER A 156 1.04 -3.71 -17.20
C SER A 156 1.15 -3.15 -18.62
N SER A 157 0.91 -1.84 -18.81
CA SER A 157 0.94 -1.18 -20.13
C SER A 157 2.35 -1.02 -20.68
N ARG A 158 3.35 -0.86 -19.79
CA ARG A 158 4.76 -0.68 -20.18
C ARG A 158 5.55 -2.01 -20.23
N GLY A 159 4.88 -3.15 -20.02
CA GLY A 159 5.53 -4.46 -20.06
C GLY A 159 6.57 -4.66 -18.96
N LEU A 160 6.40 -4.00 -17.79
CA LEU A 160 7.33 -4.11 -16.66
C LEU A 160 7.07 -5.35 -15.81
N LEU A 161 6.06 -6.16 -16.12
CA LEU A 161 5.78 -7.39 -15.40
C LEU A 161 6.78 -8.49 -15.77
N VAL A 162 7.16 -9.33 -14.79
CA VAL A 162 7.93 -10.56 -15.04
C VAL A 162 7.13 -11.51 -15.96
N ALA A 163 7.83 -12.34 -16.75
CA ALA A 163 7.22 -13.16 -17.79
C ALA A 163 6.12 -14.09 -17.25
N GLU A 164 6.33 -14.68 -16.07
CA GLU A 164 5.36 -15.56 -15.41
C GLU A 164 4.08 -14.81 -15.02
N ALA A 165 4.19 -13.59 -14.51
CA ALA A 165 3.05 -12.75 -14.16
C ALA A 165 2.33 -12.21 -15.40
N ALA A 166 3.08 -11.84 -16.45
CA ALA A 166 2.54 -11.34 -17.71
C ALA A 166 1.75 -12.41 -18.47
N SER A 167 2.20 -13.67 -18.46
CA SER A 167 1.55 -14.81 -19.14
C SER A 167 0.36 -15.38 -18.35
N SER A 168 0.33 -15.22 -17.02
CA SER A 168 -0.72 -15.76 -16.17
C SER A 168 -1.99 -14.91 -16.19
N ARG A 169 -3.03 -15.42 -16.87
CA ARG A 169 -4.37 -14.80 -16.85
C ARG A 169 -4.93 -14.67 -15.43
N ALA A 170 -4.64 -15.62 -14.54
CA ALA A 170 -5.12 -15.63 -13.17
C ALA A 170 -4.50 -14.48 -12.35
N VAL A 171 -3.18 -14.25 -12.47
CA VAL A 171 -2.46 -13.17 -11.80
C VAL A 171 -2.98 -11.81 -12.27
N ARG A 172 -3.10 -11.63 -13.59
CA ARG A 172 -3.61 -10.38 -14.18
C ARG A 172 -5.03 -10.08 -13.74
N ARG A 173 -5.96 -11.06 -13.90
CA ARG A 173 -7.36 -10.90 -13.51
C ARG A 173 -7.52 -10.62 -12.01
N ARG A 174 -6.73 -11.30 -11.17
CA ARG A 174 -6.76 -11.08 -9.72
C ARG A 174 -6.25 -9.68 -9.35
N GLY A 175 -5.14 -9.24 -9.93
CA GLY A 175 -4.61 -7.89 -9.74
C GLY A 175 -5.61 -6.82 -10.17
N GLU A 176 -6.16 -6.95 -11.39
CA GLU A 176 -7.18 -6.03 -11.89
C GLU A 176 -8.41 -5.95 -10.98
N LEU A 177 -8.93 -7.08 -10.50
CA LEU A 177 -10.11 -7.11 -9.64
C LEU A 177 -9.84 -6.46 -8.29
N ILE A 178 -8.73 -6.82 -7.63
CA ILE A 178 -8.35 -6.29 -6.32
C ILE A 178 -8.16 -4.77 -6.40
N TYR A 179 -7.28 -4.31 -7.29
CA TYR A 179 -6.98 -2.88 -7.41
C TYR A 179 -8.14 -2.05 -8.01
N ARG A 180 -9.11 -2.69 -8.65
CA ARG A 180 -10.33 -2.04 -9.12
C ARG A 180 -11.37 -1.84 -8.02
N LEU A 181 -11.53 -2.83 -7.14
CA LEU A 181 -12.57 -2.82 -6.09
C LEU A 181 -12.11 -2.15 -4.80
N ALA A 182 -10.81 -2.20 -4.48
CA ALA A 182 -10.29 -1.64 -3.24
C ALA A 182 -10.68 -0.17 -3.00
N PRO A 183 -10.55 0.77 -3.95
CA PRO A 183 -10.96 2.15 -3.74
C PRO A 183 -12.42 2.28 -3.35
N LEU A 184 -13.32 1.52 -4.02
CA LEU A 184 -14.75 1.54 -3.74
C LEU A 184 -15.06 1.03 -2.32
N ILE A 185 -14.40 -0.05 -1.90
CA ILE A 185 -14.57 -0.62 -0.56
C ILE A 185 -14.17 0.40 0.51
N TYR A 186 -13.07 1.12 0.34
CA TYR A 186 -12.62 2.14 1.28
C TYR A 186 -13.53 3.38 1.29
N VAL A 187 -14.04 3.80 0.14
CA VAL A 187 -15.04 4.90 0.07
C VAL A 187 -16.33 4.50 0.78
N LEU A 188 -16.82 3.28 0.56
CA LEU A 188 -18.03 2.77 1.25
C LEU A 188 -17.78 2.62 2.76
N GLY A 189 -16.59 2.16 3.16
CA GLY A 189 -16.18 2.11 4.56
C GLY A 189 -16.18 3.51 5.20
N ALA A 190 -15.67 4.52 4.51
CA ALA A 190 -15.72 5.90 4.97
C ALA A 190 -17.16 6.44 5.05
N ALA A 191 -17.98 6.18 4.03
CA ALA A 191 -19.38 6.60 4.01
C ALA A 191 -20.22 5.97 5.13
N ALA A 192 -19.86 4.78 5.62
CA ALA A 192 -20.50 4.15 6.77
C ALA A 192 -20.43 5.01 8.04
N SER A 193 -19.47 5.93 8.15
CA SER A 193 -19.35 6.88 9.27
C SER A 193 -20.56 7.83 9.38
N VAL A 194 -21.26 8.09 8.28
CA VAL A 194 -22.49 8.91 8.26
C VAL A 194 -23.60 8.21 9.06
N ILE A 195 -23.63 6.86 9.02
CA ILE A 195 -24.57 6.05 9.80
C ILE A 195 -24.07 5.97 11.25
N ASP A 196 -22.86 5.45 11.42
CA ASP A 196 -22.18 5.32 12.72
C ASP A 196 -20.66 5.33 12.55
N PRO A 197 -19.92 6.24 13.22
CA PRO A 197 -18.47 6.29 13.19
C PRO A 197 -17.79 4.99 13.66
N ILE A 198 -18.39 4.30 14.65
CA ILE A 198 -17.89 3.01 15.15
C ILE A 198 -17.96 1.95 14.06
N LEU A 199 -19.06 1.92 13.30
CA LEU A 199 -19.21 0.99 12.17
C LEU A 199 -18.10 1.18 11.13
N SER A 200 -17.80 2.42 10.78
CA SER A 200 -16.72 2.76 9.85
C SER A 200 -15.37 2.28 10.38
N LEU A 201 -15.08 2.51 11.65
CA LEU A 201 -13.84 2.07 12.29
C LEU A 201 -13.69 0.54 12.31
N ILE A 202 -14.79 -0.17 12.63
CA ILE A 202 -14.83 -1.65 12.58
C ILE A 202 -14.58 -2.15 11.16
N VAL A 203 -15.15 -1.49 10.15
CA VAL A 203 -14.91 -1.83 8.74
C VAL A 203 -13.44 -1.66 8.38
N PHE A 204 -12.80 -0.54 8.73
CA PHE A 204 -11.37 -0.33 8.45
C PHE A 204 -10.48 -1.32 9.17
N LEU A 205 -10.72 -1.55 10.46
CA LEU A 205 -9.97 -2.53 11.25
C LEU A 205 -10.17 -3.95 10.68
N GLY A 206 -11.41 -4.31 10.38
CA GLY A 206 -11.75 -5.60 9.77
C GLY A 206 -11.08 -5.82 8.43
N LEU A 207 -11.03 -4.77 7.58
CA LEU A 207 -10.32 -4.82 6.30
C LEU A 207 -8.81 -4.99 6.51
N ALA A 208 -8.20 -4.25 7.45
CA ALA A 208 -6.77 -4.38 7.75
C ALA A 208 -6.42 -5.79 8.22
N VAL A 209 -7.18 -6.35 9.16
CA VAL A 209 -6.99 -7.74 9.65
C VAL A 209 -7.23 -8.77 8.55
N TYR A 210 -8.28 -8.59 7.75
CA TYR A 210 -8.60 -9.49 6.63
C TYR A 210 -7.47 -9.55 5.59
N TRP A 211 -6.87 -8.42 5.23
CA TRP A 211 -5.78 -8.37 4.27
C TRP A 211 -4.47 -8.92 4.83
N LEU A 212 -4.23 -8.81 6.14
CA LEU A 212 -3.07 -9.39 6.83
C LEU A 212 -3.20 -10.90 7.03
N SER A 213 -4.40 -11.48 6.95
CA SER A 213 -4.65 -12.89 7.27
C SER A 213 -3.88 -13.85 6.37
N PRO A 214 -3.21 -14.90 6.96
CA PRO A 214 -2.40 -15.88 6.23
C PRO A 214 -3.21 -16.81 5.31
N SER A 215 -4.52 -16.95 5.53
CA SER A 215 -5.38 -17.91 4.84
C SER A 215 -5.42 -17.71 3.31
N ARG A 216 -5.02 -16.55 2.82
CA ARG A 216 -4.83 -16.28 1.39
C ARG A 216 -3.44 -16.65 0.85
N ARG A 217 -2.48 -16.97 1.73
CA ARG A 217 -1.10 -17.31 1.38
C ARG A 217 -0.93 -18.76 0.94
N GLY A 218 -1.81 -19.68 1.37
CA GLY A 218 -1.65 -21.13 1.26
C GLY A 218 -2.30 -21.83 0.06
N ALA A 219 -3.07 -21.16 -0.78
CA ALA A 219 -3.80 -21.84 -1.86
C ALA A 219 -2.96 -22.17 -3.11
N ASN A 220 -1.66 -21.83 -3.14
CA ASN A 220 -0.85 -22.03 -4.36
C ASN A 220 0.49 -22.76 -4.14
N SER A 221 0.77 -23.31 -2.95
CA SER A 221 2.04 -24.04 -2.70
C SER A 221 1.88 -25.55 -2.60
N SER A 222 0.70 -26.11 -2.86
CA SER A 222 0.47 -27.56 -2.84
C SER A 222 -0.11 -28.04 -4.16
N ARG A 223 0.70 -28.03 -5.20
CA ARG A 223 0.59 -29.00 -6.32
C ARG A 223 2.00 -29.42 -6.69
N PRO A 224 2.28 -30.75 -6.57
CA PRO A 224 3.53 -31.34 -7.01
C PRO A 224 3.72 -31.24 -8.51
#